data_35c3195005ed1f418ac3d7aa880cc022
#
_entry.id   35c3195005ed1f418ac3d7aa880cc022
#
_cell.length_a   1.000
_cell.length_b   1.000
_cell.length_c   1.000
_cell.angle_alpha   90.00
_cell.angle_beta   90.00
_cell.angle_gamma   90.00
#
_symmetry.space_group_name_H-M   'P 1'
#
loop_
_entity.id
_entity.type
_entity.pdbx_description
1 polymer ?
#
loop_
_entity_poly.entity_id
_entity_poly.type
_entity_poly.pdbx_seq_one_letter_code
_entity_poly.pdbx_strand_id
1 'polypeptide(L)'
;MILFLQRHRKNTKPRFAFYSFCVFVFSSYSLLCKAQNNDTLTFRVVSYNVENLFDTYHDSLKNDYEFLPESVRHWNYSKYKKKLNDIGRTLIAVGEWTPPALIALCEVENDSVLYDLTHYSVLREVGYRYVLTHSNDERGIDVALLYQRGLFKLLDNHSITIDKPRPSDRPTRDILHVSGMLLNGDTLDILIAHFPSRSGGAKESEPYRLKAAHRLKQTADSIISLRQYPQLLIMGDFNDYPHNRSIKKIIQAEALVPGNTPRNDQLYHLLARKVQKEKNYGSYKYQGEWGLLDHLIVSGNLLKPDAPLTTSEAHAGVARLPFLLVPDKRFGGVRPFRTYIGPRYEGGISDHLPVWAEFRLIY
;
A
#
# COMPACT_ATOMS: atom_id res chain seq x y z
N MET A 1 -86.29 -61.80 31.95
CA MET A 1 -85.24 -62.04 32.92
C MET A 1 -83.91 -61.90 32.17
N ILE A 2 -83.27 -60.72 32.34
CA ILE A 2 -82.32 -60.21 31.44
C ILE A 2 -80.95 -60.25 32.10
N LEU A 3 -79.96 -60.90 31.47
CA LEU A 3 -78.55 -60.90 31.89
C LEU A 3 -77.77 -59.76 31.21
N PHE A 4 -77.09 -58.92 32.01
CA PHE A 4 -76.15 -57.92 31.56
C PHE A 4 -74.75 -58.51 31.40
N LEU A 5 -74.13 -58.29 30.27
CA LEU A 5 -72.73 -58.54 30.04
C LEU A 5 -72.00 -57.20 29.95
N GLN A 6 -71.14 -56.91 30.93
CA GLN A 6 -70.20 -55.76 30.87
C GLN A 6 -68.99 -56.16 30.07
N ARG A 7 -68.69 -55.30 29.11
CA ARG A 7 -67.48 -55.35 28.28
C ARG A 7 -66.46 -54.32 28.76
N HIS A 8 -65.35 -54.77 29.34
CA HIS A 8 -64.21 -53.92 29.68
C HIS A 8 -63.48 -53.44 28.40
N ARG A 9 -63.44 -52.13 28.17
CA ARG A 9 -62.58 -51.54 27.20
C ARG A 9 -61.26 -51.18 27.87
N LYS A 10 -60.12 -51.79 27.47
CA LYS A 10 -58.74 -51.34 27.80
C LYS A 10 -58.35 -50.17 26.95
N ASN A 11 -58.09 -49.00 27.58
CA ASN A 11 -57.51 -47.81 26.98
C ASN A 11 -56.02 -48.02 26.88
N THR A 12 -55.46 -48.23 25.67
CA THR A 12 -54.06 -48.14 25.38
C THR A 12 -53.79 -46.80 24.66
N LYS A 13 -53.22 -45.81 25.37
CA LYS A 13 -52.78 -44.56 24.79
C LYS A 13 -51.47 -44.79 24.01
N PRO A 14 -51.28 -44.20 22.77
CA PRO A 14 -50.04 -44.35 22.02
C PRO A 14 -48.99 -43.41 22.57
N ARG A 15 -47.94 -43.97 23.18
CA ARG A 15 -46.74 -43.22 23.65
C ARG A 15 -45.68 -42.97 22.54
N PHE A 16 -46.00 -43.34 21.31
CA PHE A 16 -45.01 -43.28 20.20
C PHE A 16 -45.02 -42.00 19.38
N ALA A 17 -46.00 -41.12 19.47
CA ALA A 17 -46.10 -39.92 18.66
C ALA A 17 -45.22 -38.76 19.17
N PHE A 18 -44.86 -38.75 20.46
CA PHE A 18 -44.11 -37.61 21.05
C PHE A 18 -42.60 -37.66 20.82
N TYR A 19 -42.03 -38.87 20.70
CA TYR A 19 -40.58 -39.01 20.43
C TYR A 19 -40.20 -38.70 18.96
N SER A 20 -41.10 -38.98 18.04
CA SER A 20 -40.82 -38.70 16.60
C SER A 20 -40.84 -37.21 16.29
N PHE A 21 -41.66 -36.41 17.00
CA PHE A 21 -41.75 -34.98 16.80
C PHE A 21 -40.53 -34.23 17.37
N CYS A 22 -40.00 -34.67 18.53
CA CYS A 22 -38.78 -34.07 19.11
C CYS A 22 -37.52 -34.34 18.28
N VAL A 23 -37.40 -35.52 17.66
CA VAL A 23 -36.26 -35.86 16.80
C VAL A 23 -36.29 -35.05 15.50
N PHE A 24 -37.45 -34.77 14.93
CA PHE A 24 -37.60 -33.95 13.72
C PHE A 24 -37.31 -32.47 13.96
N VAL A 25 -37.67 -31.92 15.12
CA VAL A 25 -37.36 -30.51 15.48
C VAL A 25 -35.86 -30.33 15.76
N PHE A 26 -35.19 -31.30 16.41
CA PHE A 26 -33.75 -31.28 16.60
C PHE A 26 -32.95 -31.48 15.31
N SER A 27 -33.43 -32.33 14.41
CA SER A 27 -32.81 -32.51 13.08
C SER A 27 -32.98 -31.28 12.17
N SER A 28 -34.06 -30.51 12.31
CA SER A 28 -34.29 -29.30 11.55
C SER A 28 -33.44 -28.11 12.06
N TYR A 29 -33.06 -28.09 13.34
CA TYR A 29 -32.18 -27.08 13.89
C TYR A 29 -30.70 -27.28 13.55
N SER A 30 -30.29 -28.54 13.28
CA SER A 30 -28.90 -28.81 12.86
C SER A 30 -28.63 -28.56 11.36
N LEU A 31 -29.68 -28.33 10.55
CA LEU A 31 -29.55 -28.00 9.11
C LEU A 31 -29.61 -26.50 8.82
N LEU A 32 -29.73 -25.65 9.85
CA LEU A 32 -29.56 -24.20 9.76
C LEU A 32 -28.11 -23.78 10.08
N CYS A 33 -27.12 -24.63 9.82
CA CYS A 33 -25.77 -24.14 9.57
C CYS A 33 -25.85 -23.35 8.24
N LYS A 34 -26.18 -22.05 8.34
CA LYS A 34 -26.00 -21.14 7.23
C LYS A 34 -24.56 -21.35 6.76
N ALA A 35 -24.38 -21.87 5.56
CA ALA A 35 -23.14 -21.64 4.84
C ALA A 35 -22.92 -20.14 4.92
N GLN A 36 -21.95 -19.71 5.69
CA GLN A 36 -21.52 -18.32 5.73
C GLN A 36 -21.03 -18.08 4.31
N ASN A 37 -21.85 -17.48 3.46
CA ASN A 37 -21.40 -16.98 2.18
C ASN A 37 -20.40 -15.88 2.53
N ASN A 38 -19.14 -16.24 2.59
CA ASN A 38 -18.09 -15.27 2.74
C ASN A 38 -18.05 -14.47 1.44
N ASP A 39 -18.44 -13.21 1.51
CA ASP A 39 -18.29 -12.30 0.40
C ASP A 39 -16.80 -12.08 0.11
N THR A 40 -16.46 -11.89 -1.16
CA THR A 40 -15.09 -11.67 -1.59
C THR A 40 -15.00 -10.33 -2.28
N LEU A 41 -14.08 -9.50 -1.82
CA LEU A 41 -13.75 -8.21 -2.42
C LEU A 41 -12.31 -8.23 -2.94
N THR A 42 -12.12 -7.75 -4.16
CA THR A 42 -10.78 -7.47 -4.70
C THR A 42 -10.56 -5.97 -4.69
N PHE A 43 -9.41 -5.53 -4.17
CA PHE A 43 -9.03 -4.12 -4.14
C PHE A 43 -7.55 -3.93 -4.47
N ARG A 44 -7.22 -2.77 -5.01
CA ARG A 44 -5.84 -2.43 -5.39
C ARG A 44 -5.22 -1.48 -4.40
N VAL A 45 -3.93 -1.70 -4.10
CA VAL A 45 -3.05 -0.77 -3.41
C VAL A 45 -2.01 -0.23 -4.37
N VAL A 46 -1.60 1.03 -4.18
CA VAL A 46 -0.64 1.72 -5.06
C VAL A 46 0.42 2.39 -4.20
N SER A 47 1.68 2.36 -4.64
CA SER A 47 2.74 3.24 -4.14
C SER A 47 3.27 4.08 -5.28
N TYR A 48 3.38 5.40 -5.06
CA TYR A 48 3.78 6.34 -6.09
C TYR A 48 4.62 7.49 -5.52
N ASN A 49 5.87 7.61 -5.98
CA ASN A 49 6.63 8.84 -5.82
C ASN A 49 6.13 9.84 -6.86
N VAL A 50 5.58 10.96 -6.40
CA VAL A 50 4.92 11.97 -7.25
C VAL A 50 5.86 13.07 -7.73
N GLU A 51 7.16 12.94 -7.52
CA GLU A 51 8.20 13.93 -7.93
C GLU A 51 7.86 15.34 -7.43
N ASN A 52 8.11 15.62 -6.14
CA ASN A 52 7.99 16.95 -5.55
C ASN A 52 6.61 17.61 -5.75
N LEU A 53 5.60 17.11 -5.06
CA LEU A 53 4.29 17.75 -5.01
C LEU A 53 4.31 18.88 -3.99
N PHE A 54 4.67 20.08 -4.43
CA PHE A 54 4.67 21.32 -3.66
C PHE A 54 3.53 22.23 -4.09
N ASP A 55 3.02 23.03 -3.15
CA ASP A 55 2.17 24.18 -3.50
C ASP A 55 3.03 25.36 -4.06
N THR A 56 2.57 26.57 -3.99
CA THR A 56 3.27 27.76 -4.50
C THR A 56 3.61 28.77 -3.41
N TYR A 57 3.50 28.37 -2.15
CA TYR A 57 3.75 29.20 -0.98
C TYR A 57 4.98 28.69 -0.24
N HIS A 58 5.79 29.62 0.26
CA HIS A 58 7.02 29.30 0.99
C HIS A 58 6.70 28.86 2.43
N ASP A 59 7.20 27.69 2.84
CA ASP A 59 7.30 27.31 4.23
C ASP A 59 8.61 27.87 4.83
N SER A 60 8.49 28.83 5.72
CA SER A 60 9.64 29.48 6.37
C SER A 60 10.57 28.55 7.15
N LEU A 61 10.13 27.32 7.44
CA LEU A 61 10.92 26.30 8.14
C LEU A 61 11.62 25.32 7.19
N LYS A 62 11.40 25.45 5.88
CA LYS A 62 11.86 24.49 4.85
C LYS A 62 12.65 25.17 3.75
N ASN A 63 13.42 24.38 3.03
CA ASN A 63 14.19 24.84 1.86
C ASN A 63 13.44 24.41 0.57
N ASP A 64 12.30 25.05 0.35
CA ASP A 64 11.38 24.82 -0.77
C ASP A 64 11.50 25.87 -1.89
N TYR A 65 12.49 26.76 -1.81
CA TYR A 65 12.68 27.90 -2.72
C TYR A 65 12.64 27.55 -4.21
N GLU A 66 12.95 26.30 -4.58
CA GLU A 66 12.87 25.85 -5.98
C GLU A 66 11.43 25.74 -6.49
N PHE A 67 10.44 25.67 -5.59
CA PHE A 67 9.02 25.47 -5.90
C PHE A 67 8.18 26.73 -5.70
N LEU A 68 8.80 27.90 -5.89
CA LEU A 68 8.13 29.20 -5.84
C LEU A 68 7.97 29.81 -7.24
N PRO A 69 6.99 30.70 -7.44
CA PRO A 69 6.79 31.41 -8.73
C PRO A 69 8.02 32.17 -9.20
N GLU A 70 8.78 32.74 -8.28
CA GLU A 70 9.98 33.55 -8.53
C GLU A 70 11.25 32.71 -8.75
N SER A 71 11.18 31.42 -8.50
CA SER A 71 12.31 30.49 -8.63
C SER A 71 12.74 30.30 -10.09
N VAL A 72 13.92 29.73 -10.30
CA VAL A 72 14.40 29.33 -11.63
C VAL A 72 13.43 28.34 -12.32
N ARG A 73 12.67 27.58 -11.56
CA ARG A 73 11.66 26.64 -12.08
C ARG A 73 10.34 27.35 -12.45
N HIS A 74 10.13 28.57 -11.98
CA HIS A 74 8.88 29.32 -12.15
C HIS A 74 7.67 28.44 -11.82
N TRP A 75 7.70 27.83 -10.63
CA TRP A 75 6.63 26.95 -10.16
C TRP A 75 5.43 27.79 -9.75
N ASN A 76 4.39 27.81 -10.57
CA ASN A 76 3.24 28.65 -10.37
C ASN A 76 1.94 27.82 -10.24
N TYR A 77 0.88 28.50 -9.86
CA TYR A 77 -0.42 27.87 -9.60
C TYR A 77 -0.96 27.04 -10.79
N SER A 78 -0.73 27.46 -12.02
CA SER A 78 -1.17 26.72 -13.21
C SER A 78 -0.46 25.37 -13.34
N LYS A 79 0.87 25.35 -13.11
CA LYS A 79 1.67 24.13 -13.10
C LYS A 79 1.26 23.20 -11.93
N TYR A 80 1.06 23.78 -10.75
CA TYR A 80 0.59 23.07 -9.56
C TYR A 80 -0.76 22.39 -9.79
N LYS A 81 -1.76 23.14 -10.26
CA LYS A 81 -3.09 22.60 -10.56
C LYS A 81 -3.05 21.51 -11.63
N LYS A 82 -2.23 21.69 -12.68
CA LYS A 82 -2.03 20.66 -13.68
C LYS A 82 -1.47 19.38 -13.04
N LYS A 83 -0.43 19.49 -12.21
CA LYS A 83 0.21 18.36 -11.53
C LYS A 83 -0.77 17.61 -10.62
N LEU A 84 -1.57 18.33 -9.82
CA LEU A 84 -2.63 17.73 -8.99
C LEU A 84 -3.60 16.88 -9.82
N ASN A 85 -4.09 17.43 -10.94
CA ASN A 85 -5.01 16.72 -11.82
C ASN A 85 -4.35 15.51 -12.50
N ASP A 86 -3.11 15.63 -12.92
CA ASP A 86 -2.39 14.55 -13.59
C ASP A 86 -2.07 13.42 -12.62
N ILE A 87 -1.69 13.72 -11.37
CA ILE A 87 -1.55 12.71 -10.30
C ILE A 87 -2.90 12.02 -10.07
N GLY A 88 -3.98 12.79 -9.89
CA GLY A 88 -5.31 12.22 -9.68
C GLY A 88 -5.75 11.29 -10.81
N ARG A 89 -5.57 11.72 -12.07
CA ARG A 89 -5.85 10.87 -13.25
C ARG A 89 -5.00 9.61 -13.29
N THR A 90 -3.73 9.72 -12.92
CA THR A 90 -2.83 8.57 -12.83
C THR A 90 -3.35 7.55 -11.83
N LEU A 91 -3.71 7.98 -10.64
CA LEU A 91 -4.20 7.11 -9.57
C LEU A 91 -5.50 6.41 -9.97
N ILE A 92 -6.45 7.12 -10.59
CA ILE A 92 -7.67 6.51 -11.13
C ILE A 92 -7.34 5.50 -12.22
N ALA A 93 -6.47 5.84 -13.17
CA ALA A 93 -6.10 4.95 -14.26
C ALA A 93 -5.37 3.68 -13.78
N VAL A 94 -4.55 3.78 -12.73
CA VAL A 94 -3.93 2.60 -12.11
C VAL A 94 -4.96 1.72 -11.42
N GLY A 95 -6.06 2.29 -10.95
CA GLY A 95 -7.19 1.55 -10.36
C GLY A 95 -7.97 0.72 -11.36
N GLU A 96 -7.91 1.05 -12.66
CA GLU A 96 -8.70 0.45 -13.76
C GLU A 96 -10.21 0.63 -13.54
N TRP A 97 -10.92 -0.41 -13.11
CA TRP A 97 -12.38 -0.39 -12.92
C TRP A 97 -12.83 0.27 -11.60
N THR A 98 -11.97 0.24 -10.57
CA THR A 98 -12.25 0.83 -9.26
C THR A 98 -11.05 1.63 -8.78
N PRO A 99 -11.23 2.84 -8.25
CA PRO A 99 -10.12 3.59 -7.66
C PRO A 99 -9.39 2.75 -6.61
N PRO A 100 -8.05 2.82 -6.51
CA PRO A 100 -7.28 2.07 -5.52
C PRO A 100 -7.78 2.35 -4.11
N ALA A 101 -7.89 1.33 -3.26
CA ALA A 101 -8.40 1.51 -1.90
C ALA A 101 -7.38 2.19 -0.97
N LEU A 102 -6.09 1.92 -1.20
CA LEU A 102 -4.97 2.43 -0.41
C LEU A 102 -3.88 2.95 -1.36
N ILE A 103 -3.40 4.17 -1.12
CA ILE A 103 -2.38 4.81 -1.96
C ILE A 103 -1.30 5.42 -1.07
N ALA A 104 -0.08 4.88 -1.14
CA ALA A 104 1.10 5.49 -0.56
C ALA A 104 1.68 6.51 -1.54
N LEU A 105 1.92 7.73 -1.06
CA LEU A 105 2.57 8.79 -1.81
C LEU A 105 3.90 9.15 -1.16
N CYS A 106 4.93 9.37 -1.98
CA CYS A 106 6.21 9.94 -1.58
C CYS A 106 6.42 11.29 -2.27
N GLU A 107 7.18 12.18 -1.63
CA GLU A 107 7.47 13.54 -2.08
C GLU A 107 6.24 14.44 -2.09
N VAL A 108 5.48 14.40 -1.01
CA VAL A 108 4.35 15.29 -0.72
C VAL A 108 4.81 16.34 0.29
N GLU A 109 4.50 17.60 0.06
CA GLU A 109 4.96 18.69 0.92
C GLU A 109 4.22 18.74 2.26
N ASN A 110 2.89 18.87 2.24
CA ASN A 110 2.12 19.22 3.44
C ASN A 110 0.64 18.80 3.33
N ASP A 111 -0.14 19.09 4.37
CA ASP A 111 -1.58 18.86 4.42
C ASP A 111 -2.34 19.61 3.33
N SER A 112 -1.91 20.84 3.00
CA SER A 112 -2.59 21.66 2.00
C SER A 112 -2.58 21.00 0.62
N VAL A 113 -1.43 20.45 0.19
CA VAL A 113 -1.33 19.78 -1.11
C VAL A 113 -2.15 18.48 -1.15
N LEU A 114 -2.26 17.75 -0.04
CA LEU A 114 -3.11 16.55 0.05
C LEU A 114 -4.60 16.92 0.07
N TYR A 115 -4.95 17.98 0.78
CA TYR A 115 -6.31 18.50 0.76
C TYR A 115 -6.70 18.90 -0.67
N ASP A 116 -5.84 19.65 -1.36
CA ASP A 116 -6.06 20.06 -2.75
C ASP A 116 -6.15 18.86 -3.69
N LEU A 117 -5.27 17.87 -3.52
CA LEU A 117 -5.30 16.65 -4.31
C LEU A 117 -6.61 15.88 -4.14
N THR A 118 -7.11 15.79 -2.92
CA THR A 118 -8.32 15.01 -2.62
C THR A 118 -9.63 15.76 -2.84
N HIS A 119 -9.62 17.11 -2.82
CA HIS A 119 -10.84 17.92 -2.91
C HIS A 119 -10.94 18.74 -4.22
N TYR A 120 -9.83 19.07 -4.87
CA TYR A 120 -9.79 19.94 -6.05
C TYR A 120 -9.19 19.29 -7.29
N SER A 121 -8.90 17.98 -7.25
CA SER A 121 -8.57 17.18 -8.42
C SER A 121 -9.74 16.26 -8.80
N VAL A 122 -9.50 15.39 -9.78
CA VAL A 122 -10.46 14.33 -10.17
C VAL A 122 -10.71 13.31 -9.05
N LEU A 123 -9.90 13.29 -7.99
CA LEU A 123 -10.09 12.41 -6.83
C LEU A 123 -11.23 12.86 -5.91
N ARG A 124 -11.76 14.06 -6.07
CA ARG A 124 -12.85 14.60 -5.24
C ARG A 124 -14.02 13.64 -5.13
N GLU A 125 -14.40 13.02 -6.23
CA GLU A 125 -15.55 12.12 -6.29
C GLU A 125 -15.31 10.77 -5.59
N VAL A 126 -14.05 10.42 -5.31
CA VAL A 126 -13.69 9.17 -4.62
C VAL A 126 -13.79 9.30 -3.10
N GLY A 127 -13.63 10.51 -2.57
CA GLY A 127 -13.77 10.80 -1.14
C GLY A 127 -12.67 10.22 -0.27
N TYR A 128 -11.42 10.19 -0.76
CA TYR A 128 -10.28 9.74 0.03
C TYR A 128 -10.11 10.55 1.32
N ARG A 129 -9.73 9.83 2.39
CA ARG A 129 -9.09 10.40 3.58
C ARG A 129 -7.60 10.17 3.47
N TYR A 130 -6.82 10.93 4.25
CA TYR A 130 -5.37 10.78 4.26
C TYR A 130 -4.77 10.94 5.66
N VAL A 131 -3.56 10.43 5.80
CA VAL A 131 -2.61 10.69 6.89
C VAL A 131 -1.23 10.98 6.28
N LEU A 132 -0.44 11.81 6.94
CA LEU A 132 0.84 12.33 6.46
C LEU A 132 1.84 12.35 7.62
N THR A 133 3.13 12.14 7.34
CA THR A 133 4.19 12.47 8.30
C THR A 133 4.45 13.99 8.31
N HIS A 134 5.06 14.47 9.38
CA HIS A 134 5.60 15.82 9.49
C HIS A 134 7.06 15.71 9.90
N SER A 135 7.90 15.35 8.96
CA SER A 135 9.31 15.06 9.22
C SER A 135 10.17 16.33 9.27
N ASN A 136 11.37 16.17 9.82
CA ASN A 136 12.37 17.21 9.83
C ASN A 136 13.22 17.27 8.53
N ASP A 137 12.78 16.67 7.42
CA ASP A 137 13.43 16.82 6.12
C ASP A 137 13.54 18.30 5.74
N GLU A 138 14.74 18.73 5.36
CA GLU A 138 15.00 20.15 5.10
C GLU A 138 14.28 20.68 3.87
N ARG A 139 13.97 19.82 2.88
CA ARG A 139 13.23 20.22 1.67
C ARG A 139 11.73 20.37 1.94
N GLY A 140 11.23 19.77 3.04
CA GLY A 140 9.81 19.76 3.36
C GLY A 140 9.02 18.74 2.56
N ILE A 141 9.60 17.56 2.29
CA ILE A 141 8.84 16.46 1.67
C ILE A 141 8.60 15.33 2.65
N ASP A 142 7.43 14.76 2.56
CA ASP A 142 6.94 13.74 3.45
C ASP A 142 6.37 12.54 2.69
N VAL A 143 5.86 11.55 3.44
CA VAL A 143 5.12 10.41 2.92
C VAL A 143 3.70 10.42 3.45
N ALA A 144 2.76 9.95 2.63
CA ALA A 144 1.35 9.97 2.98
C ALA A 144 0.66 8.66 2.59
N LEU A 145 -0.45 8.36 3.26
CA LEU A 145 -1.42 7.34 2.87
C LEU A 145 -2.76 7.99 2.57
N LEU A 146 -3.28 7.80 1.35
CA LEU A 146 -4.68 8.04 1.04
C LEU A 146 -5.43 6.71 1.19
N TYR A 147 -6.65 6.75 1.75
CA TYR A 147 -7.44 5.54 1.97
C TYR A 147 -8.94 5.78 1.81
N GLN A 148 -9.65 4.74 1.38
CA GLN A 148 -11.11 4.72 1.30
C GLN A 148 -11.70 4.20 2.61
N ARG A 149 -12.50 5.01 3.29
CA ARG A 149 -13.13 4.65 4.58
C ARG A 149 -14.06 3.44 4.50
N GLY A 150 -14.65 3.18 3.36
CA GLY A 150 -15.53 2.04 3.14
C GLY A 150 -14.82 0.69 3.25
N LEU A 151 -13.50 0.65 3.04
CA LEU A 151 -12.69 -0.56 3.13
C LEU A 151 -11.77 -0.57 4.35
N PHE A 152 -11.17 0.59 4.66
CA PHE A 152 -10.11 0.70 5.65
C PHE A 152 -10.50 1.75 6.71
N LYS A 153 -10.80 1.28 7.91
CA LYS A 153 -11.09 2.13 9.06
C LYS A 153 -9.79 2.41 9.80
N LEU A 154 -9.29 3.63 9.71
CA LEU A 154 -8.10 4.07 10.46
C LEU A 154 -8.30 3.82 11.96
N LEU A 155 -7.36 3.11 12.57
CA LEU A 155 -7.30 2.85 14.01
C LEU A 155 -6.25 3.76 14.66
N ASP A 156 -5.06 3.83 14.06
CA ASP A 156 -3.92 4.57 14.60
C ASP A 156 -2.90 4.90 13.51
N ASN A 157 -2.08 5.94 13.74
CA ASN A 157 -0.95 6.27 12.87
C ASN A 157 0.18 6.93 13.67
N HIS A 158 1.43 6.68 13.25
CA HIS A 158 2.63 7.21 13.89
C HIS A 158 3.67 7.63 12.86
N SER A 159 4.32 8.76 13.11
CA SER A 159 5.58 9.16 12.48
C SER A 159 6.74 8.52 13.23
N ILE A 160 7.59 7.77 12.54
CA ILE A 160 8.73 7.05 13.11
C ILE A 160 10.01 7.67 12.57
N THR A 161 10.69 8.39 13.44
CA THR A 161 11.92 9.10 13.07
C THR A 161 13.07 8.15 12.80
N ILE A 162 13.83 8.45 11.74
CA ILE A 162 15.05 7.77 11.35
C ILE A 162 16.25 8.55 11.92
N ASP A 163 17.03 7.90 12.77
CA ASP A 163 18.23 8.49 13.36
C ASP A 163 19.26 8.82 12.25
N LYS A 164 19.91 9.96 12.41
CA LYS A 164 21.01 10.36 11.55
C LYS A 164 22.23 9.46 11.78
N PRO A 165 22.97 9.05 10.73
CA PRO A 165 24.20 8.30 10.88
C PRO A 165 25.25 9.05 11.73
N ARG A 166 25.34 10.37 11.57
CA ARG A 166 26.20 11.27 12.36
C ARG A 166 25.39 12.47 12.85
N PRO A 167 25.67 13.03 14.03
CA PRO A 167 24.95 14.19 14.56
C PRO A 167 24.91 15.39 13.59
N SER A 168 25.97 15.59 12.80
CA SER A 168 26.11 16.68 11.81
C SER A 168 25.31 16.44 10.53
N ASP A 169 24.81 15.23 10.30
CA ASP A 169 24.06 14.92 9.07
C ASP A 169 22.68 15.56 9.08
N ARG A 170 22.14 15.79 7.90
CA ARG A 170 20.78 16.31 7.74
C ARG A 170 19.74 15.26 8.16
N PRO A 171 18.62 15.68 8.74
CA PRO A 171 17.50 14.78 8.98
C PRO A 171 16.92 14.29 7.66
N THR A 172 16.22 13.18 7.73
CA THR A 172 15.50 12.61 6.58
C THR A 172 14.01 12.44 6.92
N ARG A 173 13.24 12.00 5.94
CA ARG A 173 11.81 11.70 6.09
C ARG A 173 11.59 10.62 7.12
N ASP A 174 10.54 10.77 7.89
CA ASP A 174 10.07 9.75 8.81
C ASP A 174 9.41 8.58 8.06
N ILE A 175 9.31 7.43 8.72
CA ILE A 175 8.49 6.31 8.26
C ILE A 175 7.08 6.52 8.80
N LEU A 176 6.06 6.44 7.96
CA LEU A 176 4.67 6.46 8.38
C LEU A 176 4.23 5.03 8.69
N HIS A 177 3.81 4.78 9.93
CA HIS A 177 3.08 3.58 10.33
C HIS A 177 1.58 3.90 10.43
N VAL A 178 0.75 3.09 9.80
CA VAL A 178 -0.70 3.21 9.86
C VAL A 178 -1.29 1.83 10.16
N SER A 179 -2.13 1.78 11.19
CA SER A 179 -2.95 0.59 11.50
C SER A 179 -4.40 0.86 11.16
N GLY A 180 -5.05 -0.04 10.47
CA GLY A 180 -6.46 0.08 10.13
C GLY A 180 -7.20 -1.25 10.10
N MET A 181 -8.49 -1.20 10.35
CA MET A 181 -9.38 -2.36 10.34
C MET A 181 -10.04 -2.51 8.98
N LEU A 182 -9.97 -3.70 8.43
CA LEU A 182 -10.65 -4.11 7.20
C LEU A 182 -12.10 -4.55 7.45
N LEU A 183 -12.86 -4.83 6.38
CA LEU A 183 -14.28 -5.23 6.47
C LEU A 183 -14.51 -6.54 7.23
N ASN A 184 -13.53 -7.45 7.22
CA ASN A 184 -13.60 -8.70 7.98
C ASN A 184 -13.22 -8.56 9.48
N GLY A 185 -12.92 -7.34 9.94
CA GLY A 185 -12.49 -7.06 11.31
C GLY A 185 -10.98 -7.23 11.57
N ASP A 186 -10.22 -7.75 10.61
CA ASP A 186 -8.78 -7.90 10.74
C ASP A 186 -8.05 -6.55 10.68
N THR A 187 -6.91 -6.48 11.33
CA THR A 187 -6.03 -5.32 11.26
C THR A 187 -4.99 -5.50 10.17
N LEU A 188 -4.90 -4.52 9.27
CA LEU A 188 -3.80 -4.35 8.33
C LEU A 188 -2.89 -3.23 8.83
N ASP A 189 -1.61 -3.56 9.06
CA ASP A 189 -0.57 -2.58 9.36
C ASP A 189 0.15 -2.19 8.05
N ILE A 190 0.40 -0.89 7.87
CA ILE A 190 1.04 -0.35 6.67
C ILE A 190 2.24 0.49 7.10
N LEU A 191 3.41 0.22 6.52
CA LEU A 191 4.59 1.07 6.65
C LEU A 191 4.89 1.74 5.32
N ILE A 192 5.02 3.06 5.32
CA ILE A 192 5.37 3.84 4.14
C ILE A 192 6.69 4.57 4.42
N ALA A 193 7.66 4.42 3.52
CA ALA A 193 8.98 5.01 3.67
C ALA A 193 9.49 5.61 2.36
N HIS A 194 10.20 6.73 2.49
CA HIS A 194 11.00 7.31 1.41
C HIS A 194 12.44 7.43 1.88
N PHE A 195 13.30 6.50 1.47
CA PHE A 195 14.69 6.46 1.91
C PHE A 195 15.53 7.59 1.30
N PRO A 196 16.65 7.96 1.93
CA PRO A 196 17.60 8.92 1.40
C PRO A 196 18.03 8.59 -0.02
N SER A 197 18.03 9.64 -0.87
CA SER A 197 18.36 9.50 -2.29
C SER A 197 19.82 9.06 -2.53
N ARG A 198 20.11 8.62 -3.74
CA ARG A 198 21.47 8.27 -4.19
C ARG A 198 22.30 9.50 -4.61
N SER A 199 21.84 10.71 -4.26
CA SER A 199 22.56 11.96 -4.52
C SER A 199 23.96 11.95 -3.91
N GLY A 200 24.94 12.49 -4.63
CA GLY A 200 26.35 12.44 -4.22
C GLY A 200 27.04 11.10 -4.47
N GLY A 201 26.31 10.10 -4.99
CA GLY A 201 26.83 8.76 -5.27
C GLY A 201 26.09 7.66 -4.50
N ALA A 202 25.87 6.54 -5.17
CA ALA A 202 25.13 5.42 -4.58
C ALA A 202 25.84 4.81 -3.38
N LYS A 203 27.19 4.74 -3.43
CA LYS A 203 28.03 4.17 -2.36
C LYS A 203 28.17 5.14 -1.19
N GLU A 204 28.38 6.40 -1.48
CA GLU A 204 28.54 7.48 -0.49
C GLU A 204 27.27 7.68 0.34
N SER A 205 26.11 7.57 -0.28
CA SER A 205 24.81 7.70 0.37
C SER A 205 24.27 6.39 0.97
N GLU A 206 24.91 5.24 0.72
CA GLU A 206 24.44 3.94 1.25
C GLU A 206 24.25 3.91 2.77
N PRO A 207 25.17 4.48 3.61
CA PRO A 207 25.00 4.44 5.07
C PRO A 207 23.67 5.02 5.56
N TYR A 208 23.15 6.05 4.89
CA TYR A 208 21.87 6.68 5.23
C TYR A 208 20.70 5.76 4.90
N ARG A 209 20.73 5.06 3.75
CA ARG A 209 19.71 4.08 3.39
C ARG A 209 19.75 2.83 4.27
N LEU A 210 20.95 2.37 4.67
CA LEU A 210 21.07 1.27 5.63
C LEU A 210 20.47 1.63 6.98
N LYS A 211 20.66 2.88 7.46
CA LYS A 211 20.07 3.34 8.71
C LYS A 211 18.54 3.36 8.63
N ALA A 212 18.00 3.87 7.53
CA ALA A 212 16.56 3.85 7.27
C ALA A 212 16.01 2.41 7.20
N ALA A 213 16.72 1.51 6.50
CA ALA A 213 16.34 0.10 6.41
C ALA A 213 16.35 -0.61 7.77
N HIS A 214 17.33 -0.32 8.63
CA HIS A 214 17.36 -0.86 10.01
C HIS A 214 16.17 -0.39 10.81
N ARG A 215 15.82 0.90 10.75
CA ARG A 215 14.68 1.44 11.46
C ARG A 215 13.36 0.84 10.98
N LEU A 216 13.21 0.72 9.65
CA LEU A 216 12.04 0.07 9.04
C LEU A 216 11.93 -1.40 9.47
N LYS A 217 13.03 -2.14 9.44
CA LYS A 217 13.06 -3.56 9.84
C LYS A 217 12.71 -3.74 11.32
N GLN A 218 13.29 -2.94 12.21
CA GLN A 218 12.96 -2.96 13.63
C GLN A 218 11.46 -2.74 13.87
N THR A 219 10.88 -1.77 13.18
CA THR A 219 9.44 -1.51 13.29
C THR A 219 8.62 -2.68 12.75
N ALA A 220 8.98 -3.21 11.58
CA ALA A 220 8.30 -4.37 10.99
C ALA A 220 8.36 -5.61 11.91
N ASP A 221 9.53 -5.90 12.49
CA ASP A 221 9.70 -7.02 13.42
C ASP A 221 8.87 -6.84 14.70
N SER A 222 8.81 -5.62 15.22
CA SER A 222 7.95 -5.29 16.37
C SER A 222 6.48 -5.55 16.05
N ILE A 223 5.98 -5.07 14.90
CA ILE A 223 4.60 -5.30 14.47
C ILE A 223 4.33 -6.80 14.31
N ILE A 224 5.21 -7.52 13.63
CA ILE A 224 5.06 -8.96 13.41
C ILE A 224 5.02 -9.72 14.74
N SER A 225 5.85 -9.33 15.72
CA SER A 225 5.90 -10.00 17.03
C SER A 225 4.66 -9.74 17.91
N LEU A 226 4.01 -8.58 17.72
CA LEU A 226 2.82 -8.17 18.49
C LEU A 226 1.50 -8.75 17.94
N ARG A 227 1.47 -9.18 16.68
CA ARG A 227 0.27 -9.67 16.02
C ARG A 227 0.25 -11.21 15.98
N GLN A 228 -0.86 -11.82 16.34
CA GLN A 228 -1.06 -13.27 16.19
C GLN A 228 -1.03 -13.69 14.71
N TYR A 229 -1.67 -12.91 13.85
CA TYR A 229 -1.70 -13.09 12.40
C TYR A 229 -1.23 -11.79 11.75
N PRO A 230 0.09 -11.58 11.61
CA PRO A 230 0.60 -10.31 11.11
C PRO A 230 0.21 -10.10 9.64
N GLN A 231 -0.58 -9.09 9.38
CA GLN A 231 -0.90 -8.57 8.04
C GLN A 231 -0.18 -7.24 7.90
N LEU A 232 1.04 -7.29 7.35
CA LEU A 232 1.90 -6.11 7.19
C LEU A 232 2.20 -5.87 5.72
N LEU A 233 1.92 -4.64 5.26
CA LEU A 233 2.25 -4.13 3.94
C LEU A 233 3.26 -2.99 4.10
N ILE A 234 4.39 -3.07 3.39
CA ILE A 234 5.44 -2.06 3.36
C ILE A 234 5.55 -1.52 1.94
N MET A 235 5.47 -0.19 1.79
CA MET A 235 5.46 0.50 0.50
C MET A 235 6.37 1.72 0.51
N GLY A 236 6.80 2.17 -0.66
CA GLY A 236 7.48 3.44 -0.84
C GLY A 236 8.66 3.38 -1.79
N ASP A 237 9.33 4.52 -1.91
CA ASP A 237 10.58 4.68 -2.66
C ASP A 237 11.77 4.47 -1.72
N PHE A 238 12.49 3.36 -1.88
CA PHE A 238 13.63 3.06 -1.02
C PHE A 238 14.97 3.50 -1.62
N ASN A 239 14.95 4.13 -2.79
CA ASN A 239 16.16 4.63 -3.46
C ASN A 239 17.29 3.58 -3.60
N ASP A 240 16.94 2.32 -3.46
CA ASP A 240 17.81 1.15 -3.65
C ASP A 240 17.07 0.08 -4.45
N TYR A 241 17.83 -0.80 -5.10
CA TYR A 241 17.26 -1.91 -5.87
C TYR A 241 17.00 -3.13 -4.96
N PRO A 242 16.13 -4.09 -5.35
CA PRO A 242 15.85 -5.29 -4.54
C PRO A 242 17.10 -6.10 -4.14
N HIS A 243 18.18 -6.04 -4.92
CA HIS A 243 19.44 -6.73 -4.63
C HIS A 243 20.39 -5.92 -3.74
N ASN A 244 20.13 -4.65 -3.46
CA ASN A 244 20.98 -3.83 -2.59
C ASN A 244 20.91 -4.28 -1.13
N ARG A 245 21.93 -3.91 -0.36
CA ARG A 245 22.11 -4.36 1.03
C ARG A 245 20.94 -3.96 1.94
N SER A 246 20.39 -2.76 1.75
CA SER A 246 19.24 -2.27 2.50
C SER A 246 18.05 -3.23 2.41
N ILE A 247 17.73 -3.71 1.22
CA ILE A 247 16.59 -4.60 0.97
C ILE A 247 16.95 -6.05 1.29
N LYS A 248 18.04 -6.55 0.65
CA LYS A 248 18.37 -7.97 0.70
C LYS A 248 18.95 -8.40 2.04
N LYS A 249 19.76 -7.56 2.70
CA LYS A 249 20.48 -7.93 3.94
C LYS A 249 19.86 -7.37 5.22
N ILE A 250 19.31 -6.17 5.15
CA ILE A 250 18.75 -5.50 6.35
C ILE A 250 17.26 -5.82 6.47
N ILE A 251 16.46 -5.47 5.47
CA ILE A 251 15.02 -5.75 5.48
C ILE A 251 14.75 -7.24 5.31
N GLN A 252 15.62 -7.96 4.59
CA GLN A 252 15.55 -9.39 4.31
C GLN A 252 14.28 -9.76 3.52
N ALA A 253 13.88 -8.88 2.57
CA ALA A 253 12.73 -9.06 1.72
C ALA A 253 13.16 -9.63 0.36
N GLU A 254 12.90 -10.91 0.15
CA GLU A 254 13.18 -11.61 -1.12
C GLU A 254 11.86 -12.13 -1.74
N ALA A 255 11.90 -12.53 -3.01
CA ALA A 255 10.77 -13.20 -3.63
C ALA A 255 10.48 -14.54 -2.96
N LEU A 256 9.22 -14.89 -2.78
CA LEU A 256 8.83 -16.22 -2.30
C LEU A 256 9.30 -17.28 -3.30
N VAL A 257 10.09 -18.25 -2.85
CA VAL A 257 10.53 -19.36 -3.70
C VAL A 257 9.32 -20.20 -4.11
N PRO A 258 9.14 -20.50 -5.42
CA PRO A 258 8.03 -21.33 -5.87
C PRO A 258 7.98 -22.68 -5.17
N GLY A 259 6.79 -23.08 -4.73
CA GLY A 259 6.58 -24.34 -3.99
C GLY A 259 6.85 -24.24 -2.49
N ASN A 260 7.45 -23.15 -1.99
CA ASN A 260 7.61 -22.96 -0.55
C ASN A 260 6.37 -22.36 0.08
N THR A 261 6.07 -22.79 1.30
CA THR A 261 5.05 -22.16 2.14
C THR A 261 5.59 -20.86 2.74
N PRO A 262 4.87 -19.72 2.61
CA PRO A 262 5.30 -18.47 3.20
C PRO A 262 5.26 -18.54 4.73
N ARG A 263 6.31 -18.03 5.38
CA ARG A 263 6.43 -17.97 6.83
C ARG A 263 5.83 -16.66 7.35
N ASN A 264 5.06 -16.69 8.42
CA ASN A 264 4.38 -15.51 9.00
C ASN A 264 5.36 -14.42 9.48
N ASP A 265 6.52 -14.84 9.96
CA ASP A 265 7.58 -14.00 10.52
C ASP A 265 8.56 -13.45 9.48
N GLN A 266 8.34 -13.72 8.20
CA GLN A 266 9.21 -13.31 7.11
C GLN A 266 8.54 -12.28 6.21
N LEU A 267 9.35 -11.38 5.65
CA LEU A 267 8.95 -10.38 4.66
C LEU A 267 9.26 -10.88 3.25
N TYR A 268 8.35 -10.63 2.33
CA TYR A 268 8.45 -11.05 0.93
C TYR A 268 8.25 -9.87 -0.01
N HIS A 269 9.09 -9.79 -1.04
CA HIS A 269 9.06 -8.71 -2.02
C HIS A 269 8.27 -9.12 -3.26
N LEU A 270 7.13 -8.48 -3.53
CA LEU A 270 6.22 -8.88 -4.60
C LEU A 270 6.77 -8.69 -6.02
N LEU A 271 7.75 -7.79 -6.22
CA LEU A 271 8.27 -7.43 -7.54
C LEU A 271 9.69 -7.93 -7.82
N ALA A 272 10.40 -8.47 -6.81
CA ALA A 272 11.83 -8.84 -6.95
C ALA A 272 12.07 -9.87 -8.04
N ARG A 273 11.18 -10.85 -8.21
CA ARG A 273 11.29 -11.88 -9.26
C ARG A 273 11.12 -11.30 -10.66
N LYS A 274 10.24 -10.32 -10.84
CA LYS A 274 10.02 -9.66 -12.14
C LYS A 274 11.26 -8.90 -12.58
N VAL A 275 11.94 -8.20 -11.64
CA VAL A 275 13.23 -7.54 -11.90
C VAL A 275 14.32 -8.53 -12.34
N GLN A 276 14.31 -9.74 -11.79
CA GLN A 276 15.31 -10.79 -12.17
C GLN A 276 15.03 -11.39 -13.55
N LYS A 277 13.75 -11.49 -13.94
CA LYS A 277 13.32 -12.18 -15.16
C LYS A 277 13.21 -11.27 -16.38
N GLU A 278 12.84 -10.00 -16.17
CA GLU A 278 12.50 -9.07 -17.23
C GLU A 278 13.58 -7.98 -17.35
N LYS A 279 14.29 -7.98 -18.47
CA LYS A 279 15.19 -6.87 -18.79
C LYS A 279 14.39 -5.58 -18.91
N ASN A 280 14.89 -4.49 -18.34
CA ASN A 280 14.21 -3.19 -18.34
C ASN A 280 12.91 -3.12 -17.52
N TYR A 281 12.73 -3.99 -16.52
CA TYR A 281 11.65 -3.88 -15.55
C TYR A 281 12.03 -2.91 -14.42
N GLY A 282 11.23 -1.91 -14.21
CA GLY A 282 11.47 -0.92 -13.15
C GLY A 282 10.47 0.21 -13.14
N SER A 283 10.44 0.94 -12.05
CA SER A 283 9.61 2.13 -11.83
C SER A 283 10.36 3.44 -12.15
N TYR A 284 11.68 3.41 -12.25
CA TYR A 284 12.54 4.57 -12.45
C TYR A 284 13.56 4.30 -13.56
N LYS A 285 13.92 5.33 -14.36
CA LYS A 285 14.95 5.20 -15.40
C LYS A 285 16.08 6.18 -15.19
N TYR A 286 17.31 5.65 -15.06
CA TYR A 286 18.52 6.46 -14.90
C TYR A 286 19.57 6.05 -15.91
N GLN A 287 20.15 7.03 -16.65
CA GLN A 287 21.19 6.83 -17.66
C GLN A 287 20.88 5.68 -18.66
N GLY A 288 19.62 5.56 -19.05
CA GLY A 288 19.16 4.53 -19.99
C GLY A 288 18.71 3.22 -19.36
N GLU A 289 19.08 2.96 -18.12
CA GLU A 289 18.77 1.73 -17.42
C GLU A 289 17.50 1.89 -16.54
N TRP A 290 16.57 0.94 -16.68
CA TRP A 290 15.41 0.83 -15.81
C TRP A 290 15.80 0.14 -14.49
N GLY A 291 15.30 0.65 -13.40
CA GLY A 291 15.49 0.07 -12.08
C GLY A 291 14.23 0.18 -11.22
N LEU A 292 14.08 -0.72 -10.28
CA LEU A 292 12.97 -0.73 -9.33
C LEU A 292 13.43 -0.08 -8.03
N LEU A 293 13.01 1.15 -7.78
CA LEU A 293 13.27 1.92 -6.54
C LEU A 293 12.04 1.93 -5.62
N ASP A 294 10.85 1.73 -6.21
CA ASP A 294 9.58 1.68 -5.51
C ASP A 294 9.23 0.24 -5.18
N HIS A 295 8.91 -0.04 -3.92
CA HIS A 295 8.79 -1.38 -3.39
C HIS A 295 7.39 -1.69 -2.87
N LEU A 296 7.00 -2.96 -2.99
CA LEU A 296 5.85 -3.58 -2.34
C LEU A 296 6.33 -4.84 -1.64
N ILE A 297 6.36 -4.81 -0.31
CA ILE A 297 6.82 -5.89 0.54
C ILE A 297 5.70 -6.28 1.50
N VAL A 298 5.48 -7.56 1.70
CA VAL A 298 4.39 -8.09 2.54
C VAL A 298 4.89 -9.12 3.53
N SER A 299 4.21 -9.23 4.68
CA SER A 299 4.40 -10.38 5.58
C SER A 299 3.89 -11.66 4.93
N GLY A 300 4.48 -12.80 5.28
CA GLY A 300 4.13 -14.08 4.66
C GLY A 300 2.67 -14.50 4.87
N ASN A 301 2.01 -13.99 5.90
CA ASN A 301 0.59 -14.27 6.10
C ASN A 301 -0.28 -13.78 4.93
N LEU A 302 0.11 -12.66 4.29
CA LEU A 302 -0.59 -12.11 3.12
C LEU A 302 -0.35 -12.88 1.82
N LEU A 303 0.54 -13.88 1.82
CA LEU A 303 0.82 -14.76 0.67
C LEU A 303 0.19 -16.14 0.78
N LYS A 304 -0.49 -16.45 1.88
CA LYS A 304 -1.17 -17.73 2.08
C LYS A 304 -2.47 -17.74 1.28
N PRO A 305 -2.69 -18.76 0.42
CA PRO A 305 -3.90 -18.84 -0.41
C PRO A 305 -5.21 -18.84 0.39
N ASP A 306 -5.18 -19.43 1.58
CA ASP A 306 -6.35 -19.58 2.46
C ASP A 306 -6.50 -18.45 3.48
N ALA A 307 -5.61 -17.45 3.48
CA ALA A 307 -5.75 -16.31 4.37
C ALA A 307 -6.95 -15.43 3.97
N PRO A 308 -7.66 -14.83 4.95
CA PRO A 308 -8.77 -13.92 4.66
C PRO A 308 -8.36 -12.71 3.81
N LEU A 309 -7.14 -12.21 4.00
CA LEU A 309 -6.53 -11.19 3.14
C LEU A 309 -5.31 -11.80 2.45
N THR A 310 -5.30 -11.78 1.12
CA THR A 310 -4.20 -12.39 0.35
C THR A 310 -3.86 -11.63 -0.91
N THR A 311 -2.59 -11.72 -1.33
CA THR A 311 -2.06 -11.23 -2.60
C THR A 311 -1.02 -12.19 -3.15
N SER A 312 -0.42 -11.89 -4.30
CA SER A 312 0.68 -12.67 -4.86
C SER A 312 1.55 -11.84 -5.80
N GLU A 313 2.74 -12.34 -6.15
CA GLU A 313 3.62 -11.75 -7.16
C GLU A 313 2.93 -11.60 -8.54
N ALA A 314 1.98 -12.48 -8.87
CA ALA A 314 1.23 -12.40 -10.12
C ALA A 314 0.30 -11.18 -10.15
N HIS A 315 -0.21 -10.79 -9.00
CA HIS A 315 -1.14 -9.67 -8.83
C HIS A 315 -0.44 -8.38 -8.37
N ALA A 316 0.82 -8.18 -8.76
CA ALA A 316 1.57 -6.96 -8.48
C ALA A 316 2.36 -6.52 -9.73
N GLY A 317 2.58 -5.24 -9.90
CA GLY A 317 3.27 -4.73 -11.08
C GLY A 317 3.68 -3.27 -11.01
N VAL A 318 4.32 -2.82 -12.09
CA VAL A 318 4.60 -1.42 -12.39
C VAL A 318 3.58 -0.93 -13.42
N ALA A 319 2.91 0.19 -13.14
CA ALA A 319 1.91 0.77 -14.03
C ALA A 319 2.60 1.56 -15.17
N ARG A 320 2.77 0.91 -16.32
CA ARG A 320 3.38 1.52 -17.51
C ARG A 320 2.32 2.08 -18.46
N LEU A 321 1.53 3.03 -17.95
CA LEU A 321 0.48 3.65 -18.75
C LEU A 321 1.08 4.55 -19.84
N PRO A 322 0.54 4.56 -21.07
CA PRO A 322 1.14 5.31 -22.20
C PRO A 322 1.38 6.79 -21.91
N PHE A 323 0.47 7.46 -21.20
CA PHE A 323 0.60 8.89 -20.88
C PHE A 323 1.62 9.21 -19.79
N LEU A 324 2.12 8.18 -19.07
CA LEU A 324 3.23 8.31 -18.12
C LEU A 324 4.61 8.21 -18.78
N LEU A 325 4.67 7.95 -20.08
CA LEU A 325 5.88 7.63 -20.80
C LEU A 325 6.09 8.57 -21.98
N VAL A 326 7.33 8.97 -22.18
CA VAL A 326 7.75 9.76 -23.35
C VAL A 326 9.01 9.15 -23.97
N PRO A 327 9.28 9.40 -25.28
CA PRO A 327 10.53 8.95 -25.89
C PRO A 327 11.76 9.47 -25.17
N ASP A 328 12.71 8.60 -24.91
CA ASP A 328 14.01 8.97 -24.36
C ASP A 328 14.98 9.23 -25.51
N LYS A 329 15.09 10.52 -25.88
CA LYS A 329 15.93 10.96 -27.00
C LYS A 329 17.43 10.75 -26.76
N ARG A 330 17.87 10.63 -25.50
CA ARG A 330 19.29 10.51 -25.14
C ARG A 330 19.76 9.05 -25.11
N PHE A 331 18.94 8.17 -24.53
CA PHE A 331 19.33 6.77 -24.26
C PHE A 331 18.47 5.75 -25.01
N GLY A 332 17.51 6.23 -25.83
CA GLY A 332 16.60 5.35 -26.57
C GLY A 332 15.47 4.76 -25.74
N GLY A 333 14.47 4.22 -26.44
CA GLY A 333 13.26 3.70 -25.84
C GLY A 333 12.39 4.79 -25.20
N VAL A 334 11.77 4.48 -24.06
CA VAL A 334 10.91 5.41 -23.34
C VAL A 334 11.45 5.66 -21.90
N ARG A 335 11.05 6.78 -21.33
CA ARG A 335 11.32 7.16 -19.94
C ARG A 335 10.02 7.67 -19.28
N PRO A 336 9.96 7.74 -17.94
CA PRO A 336 8.87 8.41 -17.28
C PRO A 336 8.77 9.88 -17.73
N PHE A 337 7.54 10.36 -17.86
CA PHE A 337 7.25 11.75 -18.21
C PHE A 337 7.27 12.60 -16.95
N ARG A 338 8.44 13.04 -16.59
CA ARG A 338 8.72 13.82 -15.37
C ARG A 338 8.33 15.28 -15.47
N THR A 339 8.15 15.92 -14.32
CA THR A 339 7.76 17.34 -14.23
C THR A 339 8.85 18.26 -14.76
N TYR A 340 10.12 18.00 -14.37
CA TYR A 340 11.28 18.82 -14.76
C TYR A 340 12.47 17.97 -15.18
N ILE A 341 13.31 18.52 -16.06
CA ILE A 341 14.69 18.08 -16.29
C ILE A 341 15.61 19.27 -15.96
N GLY A 342 16.28 19.20 -14.81
CA GLY A 342 16.94 20.38 -14.26
C GLY A 342 15.93 21.50 -14.03
N PRO A 343 16.19 22.74 -14.51
CA PRO A 343 15.23 23.85 -14.39
C PRO A 343 14.14 23.83 -15.47
N ARG A 344 14.28 23.01 -16.52
CA ARG A 344 13.36 23.01 -17.67
C ARG A 344 12.08 22.26 -17.34
N TYR A 345 10.96 22.95 -17.43
CA TYR A 345 9.64 22.34 -17.28
C TYR A 345 9.30 21.43 -18.48
N GLU A 346 9.02 20.16 -18.22
CA GLU A 346 8.59 19.17 -19.21
C GLU A 346 7.07 19.01 -19.23
N GLY A 347 6.40 19.37 -18.15
CA GLY A 347 4.95 19.30 -18.03
C GLY A 347 4.41 17.88 -17.78
N GLY A 348 5.28 16.96 -17.43
CA GLY A 348 4.92 15.59 -17.05
C GLY A 348 4.52 15.47 -15.59
N ILE A 349 4.44 14.23 -15.12
CA ILE A 349 3.80 13.87 -13.85
C ILE A 349 4.82 13.49 -12.80
N SER A 350 5.70 12.53 -13.10
CA SER A 350 6.75 12.07 -12.21
C SER A 350 7.88 11.39 -12.98
N ASP A 351 9.08 11.34 -12.38
CA ASP A 351 10.21 10.53 -12.85
C ASP A 351 10.13 9.07 -12.37
N HIS A 352 9.12 8.75 -11.59
CA HIS A 352 8.75 7.39 -11.22
C HIS A 352 7.46 6.93 -11.92
N LEU A 353 7.30 5.62 -12.01
CA LEU A 353 6.04 4.97 -12.38
C LEU A 353 5.40 4.36 -11.13
N PRO A 354 4.07 4.42 -10.98
CA PRO A 354 3.40 3.79 -9.85
C PRO A 354 3.64 2.29 -9.82
N VAL A 355 3.83 1.73 -8.63
CA VAL A 355 3.77 0.28 -8.40
C VAL A 355 2.47 -0.07 -7.71
N TRP A 356 1.92 -1.23 -8.03
CA TRP A 356 0.61 -1.66 -7.52
C TRP A 356 0.60 -3.13 -7.15
N ALA A 357 -0.28 -3.48 -6.21
CA ALA A 357 -0.66 -4.86 -5.93
C ALA A 357 -2.17 -4.95 -5.72
N GLU A 358 -2.74 -6.08 -6.12
CA GLU A 358 -4.14 -6.41 -5.91
C GLU A 358 -4.28 -7.41 -4.78
N PHE A 359 -5.22 -7.15 -3.89
CA PHE A 359 -5.53 -7.97 -2.73
C PHE A 359 -6.93 -8.53 -2.85
N ARG A 360 -7.10 -9.78 -2.45
CA ARG A 360 -8.39 -10.43 -2.24
C ARG A 360 -8.68 -10.47 -0.75
N LEU A 361 -9.83 -9.94 -0.35
CA LEU A 361 -10.35 -9.96 1.01
C LEU A 361 -11.61 -10.83 1.05
N ILE A 362 -11.65 -11.75 2.00
CA ILE A 362 -12.84 -12.54 2.36
C ILE A 362 -13.41 -11.92 3.64
N TYR A 363 -14.73 -11.59 3.67
CA TYR A 363 -15.37 -10.89 4.78
C TYR A 363 -16.83 -11.28 4.99
#